data_245ae18f0b852eedf28e2303bff8f8d3
#
_entry.id   245ae18f0b852eedf28e2303bff8f8d3
#
_cell.length_a   1.000
_cell.length_b   1.000
_cell.length_c   1.000
_cell.angle_alpha   90.00
_cell.angle_beta   90.00
_cell.angle_gamma   90.00
#
_symmetry.space_group_name_H-M   'P 1'
#
loop_
_entity.id
_entity.type
_entity.pdbx_description
1 polymer ?
#
loop_
_entity_poly.entity_id
_entity_poly.type
_entity_poly.pdbx_seq_one_letter_code
_entity_poly.pdbx_strand_id
1 'polypeptide(L)'
;MKRKLQHLWICFAMFLFLAVPFNVKAETETTPVSISVKYGQTEARTILDMINEARTDSNYAWYWNKDDTTKTYCENLQPLQYDYDLERAAMQRAAEIAVIYDHRRPDDRDTFTVYGENSVTSYTRMGENIAAGYETAASVNYGWREDDEPYGGQGHRRNMLS
;
A
#
# COMPACT_ATOMS: atom_id res chain seq x y z
N MET A 1 28.89 48.36 75.02
CA MET A 1 28.04 48.33 73.80
C MET A 1 28.18 46.95 73.12
N LYS A 2 27.14 46.09 73.26
CA LYS A 2 27.08 44.74 72.62
C LYS A 2 26.23 44.82 71.34
N ARG A 3 26.85 44.65 70.21
CA ARG A 3 26.12 44.51 68.89
C ARG A 3 25.54 43.09 68.83
N LYS A 4 24.24 42.98 68.70
CA LYS A 4 23.53 41.74 68.37
C LYS A 4 23.61 41.50 66.86
N LEU A 5 24.21 40.36 66.49
CA LEU A 5 24.24 39.87 65.13
C LEU A 5 22.89 39.17 64.84
N GLN A 6 22.10 39.72 63.92
CA GLN A 6 20.86 39.06 63.48
C GLN A 6 21.23 38.13 62.32
N HIS A 7 20.95 36.83 62.51
CA HIS A 7 21.09 35.83 61.48
C HIS A 7 19.84 35.87 60.61
N LEU A 8 20.03 36.26 59.34
CA LEU A 8 19.00 36.21 58.30
C LEU A 8 18.98 34.80 57.69
N TRP A 9 17.92 34.03 57.93
CA TRP A 9 17.71 32.75 57.31
C TRP A 9 17.03 32.97 55.96
N ILE A 10 17.75 32.73 54.83
CA ILE A 10 17.21 32.70 53.49
C ILE A 10 16.71 31.30 53.22
N CYS A 11 15.39 31.10 53.25
CA CYS A 11 14.78 29.87 52.77
C CYS A 11 14.83 29.81 51.24
N PHE A 12 15.71 28.95 50.73
CA PHE A 12 15.76 28.67 49.28
C PHE A 12 14.68 27.63 48.95
N ALA A 13 13.53 28.06 48.40
CA ALA A 13 12.51 27.17 47.90
C ALA A 13 12.96 26.64 46.52
N MET A 14 13.42 25.40 46.50
CA MET A 14 13.78 24.71 45.28
C MET A 14 12.50 24.20 44.61
N PHE A 15 12.03 24.91 43.56
CA PHE A 15 10.95 24.45 42.71
C PHE A 15 11.47 23.31 41.81
N LEU A 16 11.07 22.08 42.14
CA LEU A 16 11.30 20.91 41.31
C LEU A 16 10.28 20.95 40.15
N PHE A 17 10.68 21.40 38.96
CA PHE A 17 9.90 21.24 37.75
C PHE A 17 9.95 19.78 37.31
N LEU A 18 8.89 19.02 37.61
CA LEU A 18 8.65 17.73 37.02
C LEU A 18 8.29 17.99 35.54
N ALA A 19 9.25 17.80 34.66
CA ALA A 19 8.98 17.75 33.22
C ALA A 19 8.18 16.49 32.92
N VAL A 20 6.87 16.61 32.82
CA VAL A 20 6.02 15.56 32.26
C VAL A 20 6.28 15.53 30.76
N PRO A 21 6.72 14.41 30.20
CA PRO A 21 6.85 14.33 28.74
C PRO A 21 5.46 14.41 28.12
N PHE A 22 5.14 15.53 27.52
CA PHE A 22 4.00 15.65 26.62
C PHE A 22 4.33 14.85 25.37
N ASN A 23 3.78 13.64 25.24
CA ASN A 23 3.71 12.97 23.96
C ASN A 23 2.67 13.69 23.11
N VAL A 24 3.11 14.69 22.37
CA VAL A 24 2.31 15.28 21.30
C VAL A 24 2.30 14.25 20.17
N LYS A 25 1.24 13.47 20.08
CA LYS A 25 0.97 12.69 18.89
C LYS A 25 0.61 13.72 17.81
N ALA A 26 1.46 13.87 16.80
CA ALA A 26 1.13 14.71 15.66
C ALA A 26 -0.12 14.12 15.01
N GLU A 27 -1.24 14.82 15.08
CA GLU A 27 -2.41 14.51 14.26
C GLU A 27 -2.03 14.85 12.82
N THR A 28 -2.13 13.88 11.94
CA THR A 28 -1.94 14.11 10.51
C THR A 28 -3.14 14.93 10.03
N GLU A 29 -2.93 16.21 9.75
CA GLU A 29 -3.96 17.03 9.12
C GLU A 29 -4.20 16.52 7.70
N THR A 30 -5.43 16.11 7.42
CA THR A 30 -5.86 15.71 6.08
C THR A 30 -6.69 16.81 5.46
N THR A 31 -6.41 17.14 4.19
CA THR A 31 -7.20 18.09 3.41
C THR A 31 -8.09 17.31 2.43
N PRO A 32 -9.42 17.53 2.44
CA PRO A 32 -10.30 16.90 1.45
C PRO A 32 -9.95 17.37 0.04
N VAL A 33 -9.73 16.42 -0.87
CA VAL A 33 -9.48 16.71 -2.29
C VAL A 33 -10.62 16.12 -3.10
N SER A 34 -11.19 16.93 -4.01
CA SER A 34 -12.21 16.49 -4.95
C SER A 34 -11.58 16.35 -6.33
N ILE A 35 -11.68 15.16 -6.90
CA ILE A 35 -11.19 14.85 -8.25
C ILE A 35 -12.33 14.31 -9.09
N SER A 36 -12.29 14.58 -10.41
CA SER A 36 -13.19 13.97 -11.37
C SER A 36 -12.45 12.82 -12.07
N VAL A 37 -13.01 11.62 -12.03
CA VAL A 37 -12.40 10.44 -12.61
C VAL A 37 -13.32 9.80 -13.63
N LYS A 38 -12.70 9.19 -14.67
CA LYS A 38 -13.39 8.30 -15.61
C LYS A 38 -12.75 6.92 -15.47
N TYR A 39 -13.54 5.94 -15.16
CA TYR A 39 -13.05 4.56 -14.98
C TYR A 39 -13.06 3.78 -16.29
N GLY A 40 -11.95 3.08 -16.56
CA GLY A 40 -11.79 2.14 -17.66
C GLY A 40 -12.12 0.71 -17.24
N GLN A 41 -13.37 0.43 -16.87
CA GLN A 41 -13.77 -0.89 -16.38
C GLN A 41 -13.63 -2.00 -17.44
N THR A 42 -13.84 -1.68 -18.70
CA THR A 42 -13.62 -2.63 -19.82
C THR A 42 -12.16 -3.02 -19.91
N GLU A 43 -11.27 -2.05 -19.85
CA GLU A 43 -9.82 -2.25 -19.87
C GLU A 43 -9.35 -3.05 -18.65
N ALA A 44 -9.90 -2.77 -17.47
CA ALA A 44 -9.59 -3.50 -16.25
C ALA A 44 -10.00 -4.99 -16.34
N ARG A 45 -11.16 -5.29 -16.94
CA ARG A 45 -11.60 -6.67 -17.18
C ARG A 45 -10.74 -7.37 -18.23
N THR A 46 -10.32 -6.64 -19.28
CA THR A 46 -9.36 -7.15 -20.26
C THR A 46 -8.02 -7.52 -19.61
N ILE A 47 -7.55 -6.75 -18.62
CA ILE A 47 -6.36 -7.10 -17.85
C ILE A 47 -6.57 -8.40 -17.07
N LEU A 48 -7.73 -8.61 -16.46
CA LEU A 48 -8.05 -9.86 -15.75
C LEU A 48 -7.98 -11.07 -16.69
N ASP A 49 -8.51 -10.95 -17.91
CA ASP A 49 -8.44 -12.00 -18.91
C ASP A 49 -6.98 -12.31 -19.27
N MET A 50 -6.14 -11.29 -19.50
CA MET A 50 -4.71 -11.45 -19.78
C MET A 50 -3.92 -12.06 -18.62
N ILE A 51 -4.27 -11.70 -17.36
CA ILE A 51 -3.69 -12.33 -16.16
C ILE A 51 -4.06 -13.82 -16.13
N ASN A 52 -5.30 -14.16 -16.44
CA ASN A 52 -5.74 -15.55 -16.46
C ASN A 52 -5.09 -16.37 -17.57
N GLU A 53 -4.85 -15.78 -18.73
CA GLU A 53 -4.04 -16.40 -19.79
C GLU A 53 -2.62 -16.69 -19.28
N ALA A 54 -1.96 -15.72 -18.64
CA ALA A 54 -0.62 -15.91 -18.09
C ALA A 54 -0.58 -16.96 -16.98
N ARG A 55 -1.61 -17.05 -16.13
CA ARG A 55 -1.71 -18.05 -15.05
C ARG A 55 -1.85 -19.48 -15.58
N THR A 56 -2.43 -19.66 -16.73
CA THR A 56 -2.71 -20.99 -17.32
C THR A 56 -1.67 -21.40 -18.37
N ASP A 57 -0.78 -20.50 -18.80
CA ASP A 57 0.29 -20.79 -19.76
C ASP A 57 1.60 -21.08 -19.00
N SER A 58 2.08 -22.32 -19.10
CA SER A 58 3.34 -22.75 -18.47
C SER A 58 4.58 -21.96 -18.90
N ASN A 59 4.54 -21.27 -20.07
CA ASN A 59 5.61 -20.39 -20.49
C ASN A 59 5.68 -19.08 -19.70
N TYR A 60 4.58 -18.69 -19.05
CA TYR A 60 4.48 -17.44 -18.30
C TYR A 60 4.25 -17.65 -16.78
N ALA A 61 3.71 -18.80 -16.37
CA ALA A 61 3.40 -19.09 -14.98
C ALA A 61 4.65 -19.50 -14.18
N TRP A 62 5.62 -18.61 -14.11
CA TRP A 62 6.85 -18.82 -13.33
C TRP A 62 7.36 -17.47 -12.78
N TYR A 63 8.25 -17.53 -11.77
CA TYR A 63 9.01 -16.39 -11.28
C TYR A 63 10.41 -16.84 -10.82
N TRP A 64 11.36 -15.87 -10.76
CA TRP A 64 12.69 -16.15 -10.23
C TRP A 64 12.64 -16.40 -8.73
N ASN A 65 13.48 -17.30 -8.26
CA ASN A 65 13.78 -17.45 -6.85
C ASN A 65 14.79 -16.37 -6.42
N LYS A 66 14.98 -16.21 -5.10
CA LYS A 66 15.87 -15.18 -4.53
C LYS A 66 17.33 -15.28 -4.98
N ASP A 67 17.72 -16.39 -5.60
CA ASP A 67 19.05 -16.62 -6.15
C ASP A 67 19.21 -16.04 -7.57
N ASP A 68 18.14 -15.54 -8.18
CA ASP A 68 18.05 -15.02 -9.55
C ASP A 68 18.60 -15.98 -10.65
N THR A 69 18.72 -17.26 -10.31
CA THR A 69 19.28 -18.31 -11.19
C THR A 69 18.35 -19.49 -11.37
N THR A 70 17.47 -19.74 -10.41
CA THR A 70 16.46 -20.79 -10.46
C THR A 70 15.05 -20.20 -10.52
N LYS A 71 14.11 -20.94 -11.13
CA LYS A 71 12.71 -20.52 -11.28
C LYS A 71 11.78 -21.41 -10.47
N THR A 72 10.77 -20.79 -9.88
CA THR A 72 9.58 -21.50 -9.43
C THR A 72 8.55 -21.48 -10.55
N TYR A 73 8.10 -22.65 -10.98
CA TYR A 73 6.99 -22.81 -11.93
C TYR A 73 5.70 -23.05 -11.16
N CYS A 74 4.69 -22.24 -11.49
CA CYS A 74 3.37 -22.30 -10.87
C CYS A 74 2.48 -23.23 -11.70
N GLU A 75 2.28 -24.44 -11.22
CA GLU A 75 1.48 -25.46 -11.92
C GLU A 75 0.03 -25.45 -11.41
N ASN A 76 -0.91 -25.75 -12.30
CA ASN A 76 -2.33 -25.92 -11.98
C ASN A 76 -3.00 -24.69 -11.34
N LEU A 77 -2.52 -23.48 -11.64
CA LEU A 77 -3.21 -22.26 -11.20
C LEU A 77 -4.60 -22.20 -11.81
N GLN A 78 -5.57 -21.92 -10.94
CA GLN A 78 -6.93 -21.66 -11.42
C GLN A 78 -7.05 -20.21 -11.88
N PRO A 79 -7.90 -19.92 -12.89
CA PRO A 79 -8.22 -18.56 -13.27
C PRO A 79 -8.77 -17.77 -12.08
N LEU A 80 -8.35 -16.53 -11.94
CA LEU A 80 -8.96 -15.58 -11.01
C LEU A 80 -10.39 -15.28 -11.47
N GLN A 81 -11.27 -15.13 -10.52
CA GLN A 81 -12.65 -14.76 -10.78
C GLN A 81 -12.86 -13.27 -10.53
N TYR A 82 -13.72 -12.70 -11.33
CA TYR A 82 -14.16 -11.32 -11.13
C TYR A 82 -15.03 -11.20 -9.89
N ASP A 83 -14.79 -10.13 -9.11
CA ASP A 83 -15.58 -9.81 -7.92
C ASP A 83 -15.95 -8.32 -7.92
N TYR A 84 -17.25 -8.00 -7.76
CA TYR A 84 -17.74 -6.63 -7.81
C TYR A 84 -17.31 -5.78 -6.62
N ASP A 85 -17.11 -6.38 -5.45
CA ASP A 85 -16.68 -5.64 -4.27
C ASP A 85 -15.19 -5.28 -4.38
N LEU A 86 -14.39 -6.20 -4.94
CA LEU A 86 -12.99 -5.92 -5.29
C LEU A 86 -12.87 -4.89 -6.43
N GLU A 87 -13.77 -4.91 -7.43
CA GLU A 87 -13.77 -3.87 -8.47
C GLU A 87 -14.02 -2.49 -7.84
N ARG A 88 -15.00 -2.35 -6.92
CA ARG A 88 -15.24 -1.08 -6.24
C ARG A 88 -14.03 -0.63 -5.42
N ALA A 89 -13.39 -1.54 -4.70
CA ALA A 89 -12.16 -1.26 -3.97
C ALA A 89 -11.04 -0.79 -4.92
N ALA A 90 -10.86 -1.47 -6.05
CA ALA A 90 -9.87 -1.10 -7.07
C ALA A 90 -10.19 0.26 -7.73
N MET A 91 -11.46 0.58 -7.99
CA MET A 91 -11.87 1.89 -8.51
C MET A 91 -11.55 3.01 -7.52
N GLN A 92 -11.81 2.82 -6.24
CA GLN A 92 -11.45 3.77 -5.20
C GLN A 92 -9.92 3.95 -5.15
N ARG A 93 -9.16 2.86 -5.16
CA ARG A 93 -7.70 2.92 -5.18
C ARG A 93 -7.17 3.60 -6.46
N ALA A 94 -7.75 3.35 -7.61
CA ALA A 94 -7.39 4.03 -8.86
C ALA A 94 -7.56 5.57 -8.75
N ALA A 95 -8.61 6.04 -8.08
CA ALA A 95 -8.79 7.46 -7.81
C ALA A 95 -7.73 8.00 -6.82
N GLU A 96 -7.42 7.24 -5.77
CA GLU A 96 -6.43 7.62 -4.77
C GLU A 96 -5.00 7.69 -5.36
N ILE A 97 -4.58 6.71 -6.17
CA ILE A 97 -3.27 6.72 -6.82
C ILE A 97 -3.13 7.79 -7.90
N ALA A 98 -4.23 8.31 -8.43
CA ALA A 98 -4.20 9.47 -9.31
C ALA A 98 -3.81 10.77 -8.56
N VAL A 99 -3.98 10.80 -7.24
CA VAL A 99 -3.55 11.91 -6.37
C VAL A 99 -2.12 11.68 -5.87
N ILE A 100 -1.85 10.47 -5.35
CA ILE A 100 -0.53 10.07 -4.85
C ILE A 100 -0.28 8.63 -5.31
N TYR A 101 0.73 8.43 -6.17
CA TYR A 101 1.11 7.12 -6.67
C TYR A 101 1.93 6.35 -5.62
N ASP A 102 1.23 5.65 -4.75
CA ASP A 102 1.82 4.88 -3.66
C ASP A 102 0.90 3.70 -3.29
N HIS A 103 1.45 2.64 -2.70
CA HIS A 103 0.69 1.58 -2.07
C HIS A 103 0.03 2.03 -0.75
N ARG A 104 0.50 3.09 -0.12
CA ARG A 104 -0.24 3.73 0.97
C ARG A 104 -1.33 4.63 0.40
N ARG A 105 -2.39 4.80 1.18
CA ARG A 105 -3.49 5.69 0.81
C ARG A 105 -3.07 7.16 1.05
N PRO A 106 -3.72 8.14 0.41
CA PRO A 106 -3.37 9.57 0.58
C PRO A 106 -3.44 10.08 2.02
N ASP A 107 -4.19 9.43 2.90
CA ASP A 107 -4.28 9.71 4.33
C ASP A 107 -3.33 8.87 5.19
N ASP A 108 -2.31 8.27 4.58
CA ASP A 108 -1.28 7.42 5.17
C ASP A 108 -1.79 6.07 5.75
N ARG A 109 -3.05 5.71 5.54
CA ARG A 109 -3.56 4.39 5.90
C ARG A 109 -2.98 3.29 5.00
N ASP A 110 -3.04 2.07 5.48
CA ASP A 110 -2.73 0.88 4.68
C ASP A 110 -3.72 0.72 3.52
N THR A 111 -3.22 0.30 2.33
CA THR A 111 -4.03 0.15 1.13
C THR A 111 -5.24 -0.77 1.35
N PHE A 112 -5.07 -1.85 2.11
CA PHE A 112 -6.12 -2.85 2.31
C PHE A 112 -7.26 -2.38 3.22
N THR A 113 -7.15 -1.22 3.85
CA THR A 113 -8.28 -0.60 4.57
C THR A 113 -9.45 -0.26 3.63
N VAL A 114 -9.19 -0.11 2.33
CA VAL A 114 -10.23 0.08 1.30
C VAL A 114 -11.20 -1.11 1.21
N TYR A 115 -10.77 -2.31 1.59
CA TYR A 115 -11.60 -3.51 1.54
C TYR A 115 -12.83 -3.40 2.46
N GLY A 116 -12.62 -3.01 3.71
CA GLY A 116 -13.72 -2.80 4.65
C GLY A 116 -14.70 -1.69 4.21
N GLU A 117 -14.20 -0.68 3.51
CA GLU A 117 -15.01 0.41 2.96
C GLU A 117 -15.87 -0.06 1.76
N ASN A 118 -15.51 -1.16 1.09
CA ASN A 118 -16.16 -1.70 -0.10
C ASN A 118 -16.78 -3.09 0.12
N SER A 119 -17.06 -3.46 1.36
CA SER A 119 -17.73 -4.72 1.73
C SER A 119 -16.92 -6.01 1.47
N VAL A 120 -15.63 -5.91 1.21
CA VAL A 120 -14.74 -7.06 1.11
C VAL A 120 -14.38 -7.52 2.52
N THR A 121 -15.04 -8.57 3.02
CA THR A 121 -14.94 -9.00 4.43
C THR A 121 -14.33 -10.38 4.62
N SER A 122 -14.15 -11.15 3.54
CA SER A 122 -13.61 -12.51 3.62
C SER A 122 -12.52 -12.71 2.57
N TYR A 123 -11.30 -12.92 3.03
CA TYR A 123 -10.14 -13.19 2.19
C TYR A 123 -9.07 -13.96 2.99
N THR A 124 -8.28 -14.76 2.31
CA THR A 124 -7.14 -15.49 2.90
C THR A 124 -5.80 -14.85 2.55
N ARG A 125 -5.76 -14.12 1.44
CA ARG A 125 -4.62 -13.34 0.95
C ARG A 125 -5.10 -12.04 0.35
N MET A 126 -4.23 -11.05 0.35
CA MET A 126 -4.45 -9.74 -0.25
C MET A 126 -3.25 -9.38 -1.10
N GLY A 127 -3.49 -8.68 -2.20
CA GLY A 127 -2.45 -8.14 -3.04
C GLY A 127 -2.96 -6.95 -3.84
N GLU A 128 -2.07 -6.05 -4.19
CA GLU A 128 -2.35 -4.89 -5.03
C GLU A 128 -1.24 -4.74 -6.05
N ASN A 129 -1.60 -4.67 -7.32
CA ASN A 129 -0.74 -4.18 -8.40
C ASN A 129 -1.24 -2.81 -8.82
N ILE A 130 -0.37 -1.82 -8.84
CA ILE A 130 -0.68 -0.47 -9.30
C ILE A 130 0.11 -0.14 -10.56
N ALA A 131 -0.47 0.67 -11.44
CA ALA A 131 0.17 1.16 -12.65
C ALA A 131 -0.29 2.57 -12.98
N ALA A 132 0.58 3.39 -13.54
CA ALA A 132 0.25 4.71 -14.06
C ALA A 132 1.07 5.01 -15.33
N GLY A 133 0.54 5.88 -16.20
CA GLY A 133 1.23 6.29 -17.41
C GLY A 133 1.15 5.29 -18.57
N TYR A 134 0.39 4.22 -18.46
CA TYR A 134 0.15 3.26 -19.52
C TYR A 134 -1.11 3.62 -20.34
N GLU A 135 -1.06 3.43 -21.65
CA GLU A 135 -2.16 3.80 -22.54
C GLU A 135 -3.17 2.67 -22.77
N THR A 136 -2.77 1.41 -22.60
CA THR A 136 -3.59 0.24 -22.90
C THR A 136 -3.53 -0.84 -21.83
N ALA A 137 -4.57 -1.66 -21.75
CA ALA A 137 -4.59 -2.87 -20.91
C ALA A 137 -3.39 -3.80 -21.19
N ALA A 138 -3.05 -3.97 -22.46
CA ALA A 138 -1.92 -4.80 -22.88
C ALA A 138 -0.58 -4.27 -22.34
N SER A 139 -0.36 -2.94 -22.40
CA SER A 139 0.87 -2.34 -21.90
C SER A 139 0.99 -2.42 -20.36
N VAL A 140 -0.12 -2.31 -19.63
CA VAL A 140 -0.15 -2.55 -18.17
C VAL A 140 0.21 -3.99 -17.85
N ASN A 141 -0.46 -4.95 -18.53
CA ASN A 141 -0.19 -6.37 -18.32
C ASN A 141 1.27 -6.74 -18.63
N TYR A 142 1.81 -6.20 -19.72
CA TYR A 142 3.23 -6.40 -20.06
C TYR A 142 4.16 -5.86 -18.96
N GLY A 143 3.89 -4.65 -18.45
CA GLY A 143 4.66 -4.07 -17.35
C GLY A 143 4.59 -4.91 -16.08
N TRP A 144 3.42 -5.45 -15.72
CA TRP A 144 3.27 -6.30 -14.54
C TRP A 144 3.85 -7.71 -14.71
N ARG A 145 4.08 -8.16 -15.93
CA ARG A 145 4.72 -9.46 -16.16
C ARG A 145 6.17 -9.50 -15.71
N GLU A 146 6.87 -8.38 -15.76
CA GLU A 146 8.24 -8.26 -15.24
C GLU A 146 9.14 -9.41 -15.73
N ASP A 147 9.02 -9.77 -17.02
CA ASP A 147 9.65 -10.95 -17.61
C ASP A 147 11.19 -10.91 -17.49
N ASP A 148 11.77 -9.71 -17.62
CA ASP A 148 13.22 -9.47 -17.63
C ASP A 148 13.76 -9.01 -16.25
N GLU A 149 12.92 -8.93 -15.24
CA GLU A 149 13.31 -8.47 -13.91
C GLU A 149 13.80 -9.64 -13.04
N PRO A 150 14.81 -9.40 -12.16
CA PRO A 150 15.21 -10.36 -11.13
C PRO A 150 14.11 -10.51 -10.07
N TYR A 151 14.27 -11.45 -9.14
CA TYR A 151 13.29 -11.71 -8.08
C TYR A 151 12.80 -10.45 -7.36
N GLY A 152 13.71 -9.53 -7.05
CA GLY A 152 13.38 -8.27 -6.37
C GLY A 152 12.43 -7.39 -7.17
N GLY A 153 12.55 -7.39 -8.50
CA GLY A 153 11.71 -6.62 -9.43
C GLY A 153 10.40 -7.33 -9.81
N GLN A 154 10.24 -8.62 -9.52
CA GLN A 154 9.07 -9.42 -9.92
C GLN A 154 7.92 -9.39 -8.90
N GLY A 155 7.68 -8.26 -8.28
CA GLY A 155 6.61 -8.09 -7.29
C GLY A 155 5.22 -8.25 -7.88
N HIS A 156 4.93 -7.57 -8.97
CA HIS A 156 3.65 -7.65 -9.65
C HIS A 156 3.40 -9.04 -10.24
N ARG A 157 4.42 -9.62 -10.87
CA ARG A 157 4.36 -10.98 -11.42
C ARG A 157 3.98 -12.00 -10.35
N ARG A 158 4.70 -12.02 -9.23
CA ARG A 158 4.41 -12.96 -8.13
C ARG A 158 3.02 -12.77 -7.56
N ASN A 159 2.52 -11.53 -7.50
CA ASN A 159 1.17 -11.26 -7.06
C ASN A 159 0.12 -11.82 -8.03
N MET A 160 0.34 -11.69 -9.34
CA MET A 160 -0.55 -12.27 -10.35
C MET A 160 -0.58 -13.80 -10.32
N LEU A 161 0.51 -14.45 -9.88
CA LEU A 161 0.68 -15.91 -9.85
C LEU A 161 0.44 -16.53 -8.46
N SER A 162 0.01 -15.74 -7.49
CA SER A 162 -0.26 -16.22 -6.12
C SER A 162 -1.59 -16.98 -5.99
#